data_25e2b43be30ec1ac7cedf4edfe9435ec
#
_entry.id   25e2b43be30ec1ac7cedf4edfe9435ec
#
_cell.length_a   1.000
_cell.length_b   1.000
_cell.length_c   1.000
_cell.angle_alpha   90.00
_cell.angle_beta   90.00
_cell.angle_gamma   90.00
#
_symmetry.space_group_name_H-M   'P 1'
#
loop_
_entity.id
_entity.type
_entity.pdbx_description
1 polymer ?
#
loop_
_entity_poly.entity_id
_entity_poly.type
_entity_poly.pdbx_seq_one_letter_code
_entity_poly.pdbx_strand_id
1 'polypeptide(L)'
;MNIAVIGLSHKTAPVQIREKLSIPTAQTGDAIAQLTHCPHIDEVSILSTCNRLEIHIITEATEQGIREVTQFLSEHSGLPLHELRQHLFILLHQDAVTHLMRVAAGLDSLVLGEGQILAQVKHAHQLAQQHKSIGRVLDRLLKQSLTAGKRVRSETSIGTGAVSISSAAVELARMKVPHLHSCQVSILGAGKMARLLVQHLISKDSSCTITLLNRTVDRANELAKQFPDADIRTGTLDLMLETVQVSDVVFTCTSATEPLLHRENLESIVTANRTLMLFDISVPLNVNSNVNELDNVHAFNVDDLKVVVAQNQASRRRMAMEAQVLLDEEVESFMDWWRSLDTVGTISSLRSKVEAIREQELEKALSRLGSEFAEKHQDVIEALTRGIVNKILHDPMVQLRAQRDIEARKRAMQTLQVLFD
;
A
#
# COMPACT_ATOMS: atom_id res chain seq x y z
N MET A 1 5.89 -6.74 20.80
CA MET A 1 5.20 -6.56 19.48
C MET A 1 6.17 -6.01 18.45
N ASN A 2 6.23 -6.60 17.25
CA ASN A 2 7.12 -6.19 16.16
C ASN A 2 6.29 -5.90 14.90
N ILE A 3 6.66 -4.86 14.16
CA ILE A 3 6.08 -4.53 12.86
C ILE A 3 6.92 -5.19 11.79
N ALA A 4 6.29 -5.91 10.87
CA ALA A 4 6.95 -6.46 9.70
C ALA A 4 6.11 -6.22 8.42
N VAL A 5 6.79 -6.05 7.30
CA VAL A 5 6.22 -6.10 5.97
C VAL A 5 6.95 -7.12 5.13
N ILE A 6 6.20 -8.03 4.55
CA ILE A 6 6.69 -9.05 3.64
C ILE A 6 5.99 -8.83 2.30
N GLY A 7 6.76 -8.69 1.24
CA GLY A 7 6.15 -8.40 -0.04
C GLY A 7 7.12 -8.44 -1.21
N LEU A 8 6.58 -8.12 -2.37
CA LEU A 8 7.33 -7.92 -3.61
C LEU A 8 6.80 -6.72 -4.37
N SER A 9 7.63 -6.17 -5.23
CA SER A 9 7.25 -5.03 -6.06
C SER A 9 7.88 -5.12 -7.45
N HIS A 10 7.54 -4.17 -8.32
CA HIS A 10 8.18 -4.00 -9.63
C HIS A 10 9.72 -3.86 -9.58
N LYS A 11 10.30 -3.65 -8.38
CA LYS A 11 11.76 -3.59 -8.17
C LYS A 11 12.38 -4.95 -7.93
N THR A 12 11.61 -5.88 -7.34
CA THR A 12 12.12 -7.18 -6.89
C THR A 12 11.61 -8.35 -7.72
N ALA A 13 10.50 -8.17 -8.45
CA ALA A 13 9.86 -9.22 -9.23
C ALA A 13 9.36 -8.71 -10.59
N PRO A 14 9.57 -9.47 -11.67
CA PRO A 14 8.98 -9.19 -12.97
C PRO A 14 7.47 -9.38 -12.94
N VAL A 15 6.76 -8.87 -13.95
CA VAL A 15 5.29 -8.89 -14.00
C VAL A 15 4.73 -10.32 -13.94
N GLN A 16 5.38 -11.30 -14.56
CA GLN A 16 4.96 -12.73 -14.58
C GLN A 16 4.94 -13.36 -13.19
N ILE A 17 5.77 -12.89 -12.28
CA ILE A 17 5.77 -13.34 -10.88
C ILE A 17 4.72 -12.55 -10.08
N ARG A 18 4.62 -11.22 -10.32
CA ARG A 18 3.66 -10.37 -9.62
C ARG A 18 2.20 -10.77 -9.89
N GLU A 19 1.87 -11.17 -11.13
CA GLU A 19 0.51 -11.59 -11.49
C GLU A 19 0.08 -12.87 -10.76
N LYS A 20 0.99 -13.84 -10.56
CA LYS A 20 0.72 -15.07 -9.79
C LYS A 20 0.41 -14.79 -8.31
N LEU A 21 0.97 -13.73 -7.78
CA LEU A 21 0.81 -13.31 -6.38
C LEU A 21 -0.29 -12.26 -6.20
N SER A 22 -0.84 -11.71 -7.28
CA SER A 22 -1.90 -10.73 -7.21
C SER A 22 -3.13 -11.28 -6.47
N ILE A 23 -3.59 -10.55 -5.46
CA ILE A 23 -4.81 -10.87 -4.71
C ILE A 23 -5.91 -9.90 -5.16
N PRO A 24 -6.90 -10.36 -5.95
CA PRO A 24 -8.03 -9.53 -6.35
C PRO A 24 -8.84 -9.08 -5.14
N THR A 25 -9.46 -7.90 -5.21
CA THR A 25 -10.28 -7.34 -4.11
C THR A 25 -11.34 -8.32 -3.62
N ALA A 26 -11.94 -9.13 -4.50
CA ALA A 26 -12.95 -10.12 -4.12
C ALA A 26 -12.39 -11.25 -3.24
N GLN A 27 -11.11 -11.56 -3.34
CA GLN A 27 -10.42 -12.62 -2.60
C GLN A 27 -9.64 -12.09 -1.38
N THR A 28 -9.51 -10.76 -1.24
CA THR A 28 -8.72 -10.16 -0.15
C THR A 28 -9.29 -10.51 1.22
N GLY A 29 -10.62 -10.64 1.36
CA GLY A 29 -11.26 -11.04 2.61
C GLY A 29 -10.85 -12.43 3.06
N ASP A 30 -10.84 -13.41 2.15
CA ASP A 30 -10.44 -14.78 2.43
C ASP A 30 -8.94 -14.86 2.78
N ALA A 31 -8.11 -14.13 2.07
CA ALA A 31 -6.68 -14.03 2.35
C ALA A 31 -6.40 -13.43 3.75
N ILE A 32 -7.11 -12.37 4.12
CA ILE A 32 -7.04 -11.78 5.46
C ILE A 32 -7.47 -12.81 6.51
N ALA A 33 -8.58 -13.53 6.28
CA ALA A 33 -9.07 -14.52 7.23
C ALA A 33 -8.05 -15.64 7.45
N GLN A 34 -7.42 -16.16 6.38
CA GLN A 34 -6.38 -17.17 6.48
C GLN A 34 -5.19 -16.69 7.31
N LEU A 35 -4.68 -15.49 7.05
CA LEU A 35 -3.56 -14.93 7.79
C LEU A 35 -3.90 -14.62 9.25
N THR A 36 -5.11 -14.16 9.54
CA THR A 36 -5.57 -13.90 10.91
C THR A 36 -5.70 -15.19 11.75
N HIS A 37 -5.87 -16.36 11.11
CA HIS A 37 -5.86 -17.65 11.80
C HIS A 37 -4.46 -18.17 12.11
N CYS A 38 -3.42 -17.57 11.58
CA CYS A 38 -2.03 -17.95 11.91
C CYS A 38 -1.68 -17.57 13.35
N PRO A 39 -1.10 -18.51 14.15
CA PRO A 39 -0.92 -18.30 15.58
C PRO A 39 0.07 -17.22 15.97
N HIS A 40 0.92 -16.76 15.03
CA HIS A 40 1.94 -15.74 15.28
C HIS A 40 1.66 -14.43 14.55
N ILE A 41 0.42 -14.20 14.08
CA ILE A 41 0.00 -12.95 13.43
C ILE A 41 -1.10 -12.30 14.27
N ASP A 42 -0.77 -11.18 14.94
CA ASP A 42 -1.71 -10.46 15.81
C ASP A 42 -2.57 -9.46 15.01
N GLU A 43 -1.99 -8.77 14.02
CA GLU A 43 -2.67 -7.85 13.12
C GLU A 43 -2.16 -8.06 11.70
N VAL A 44 -3.04 -7.92 10.70
CA VAL A 44 -2.67 -8.06 9.28
C VAL A 44 -3.41 -7.07 8.39
N SER A 45 -2.69 -6.53 7.39
CA SER A 45 -3.23 -5.74 6.29
C SER A 45 -2.55 -6.12 4.98
N ILE A 46 -3.32 -6.21 3.90
CA ILE A 46 -2.85 -6.61 2.58
C ILE A 46 -2.99 -5.41 1.63
N LEU A 47 -1.88 -5.02 0.98
CA LEU A 47 -1.84 -4.06 -0.11
C LEU A 47 -1.50 -4.80 -1.41
N SER A 48 -2.50 -5.04 -2.26
CA SER A 48 -2.34 -5.67 -3.58
C SER A 48 -2.67 -4.66 -4.67
N THR A 49 -1.72 -4.46 -5.60
CA THR A 49 -1.84 -3.54 -6.74
C THR A 49 -1.18 -4.16 -7.98
N CYS A 50 -1.24 -3.50 -9.14
CA CYS A 50 -0.52 -3.95 -10.34
C CYS A 50 1.00 -4.01 -10.16
N ASN A 51 1.57 -3.23 -9.24
CA ASN A 51 3.02 -3.09 -9.09
C ASN A 51 3.59 -3.69 -7.80
N ARG A 52 2.74 -4.13 -6.86
CA ARG A 52 3.16 -4.70 -5.58
C ARG A 52 2.11 -5.58 -4.93
N LEU A 53 2.58 -6.54 -4.19
CA LEU A 53 1.84 -7.19 -3.13
C LEU A 53 2.64 -7.05 -1.83
N GLU A 54 2.03 -6.50 -0.79
CA GLU A 54 2.63 -6.32 0.52
C GLU A 54 1.68 -6.80 1.60
N ILE A 55 2.18 -7.60 2.52
CA ILE A 55 1.47 -8.05 3.72
C ILE A 55 2.16 -7.41 4.91
N HIS A 56 1.44 -6.53 5.59
CA HIS A 56 1.87 -5.83 6.78
C HIS A 56 1.33 -6.57 7.99
N ILE A 57 2.19 -6.95 8.93
CA ILE A 57 1.79 -7.71 10.12
C ILE A 57 2.32 -7.07 11.40
N ILE A 58 1.59 -7.30 12.49
CA ILE A 58 2.09 -7.20 13.85
C ILE A 58 2.24 -8.60 14.40
N THR A 59 3.34 -8.86 15.05
CA THR A 59 3.69 -10.17 15.61
C THR A 59 4.55 -10.03 16.87
N GLU A 60 4.42 -10.95 17.82
CA GLU A 60 5.37 -11.08 18.92
C GLU A 60 6.56 -11.96 18.53
N ALA A 61 6.33 -12.96 17.67
CA ALA A 61 7.30 -13.94 17.19
C ALA A 61 7.69 -13.67 15.72
N THR A 62 8.61 -12.73 15.48
CA THR A 62 8.94 -12.19 14.17
C THR A 62 9.28 -13.27 13.14
N GLU A 63 10.14 -14.22 13.47
CA GLU A 63 10.56 -15.27 12.52
C GLU A 63 9.41 -16.19 12.13
N GLN A 64 8.55 -16.54 13.09
CA GLN A 64 7.40 -17.40 12.86
C GLN A 64 6.35 -16.68 12.03
N GLY A 65 6.01 -15.42 12.35
CA GLY A 65 5.08 -14.62 11.57
C GLY A 65 5.54 -14.44 10.12
N ILE A 66 6.84 -14.19 9.88
CA ILE A 66 7.41 -14.11 8.52
C ILE A 66 7.28 -15.45 7.79
N ARG A 67 7.52 -16.58 8.47
CA ARG A 67 7.37 -17.91 7.87
C ARG A 67 5.92 -18.18 7.47
N GLU A 68 4.96 -17.86 8.32
CA GLU A 68 3.53 -18.02 8.06
C GLU A 68 3.08 -17.20 6.85
N VAL A 69 3.48 -15.93 6.77
CA VAL A 69 3.20 -15.10 5.59
C VAL A 69 3.87 -15.66 4.33
N THR A 70 5.13 -16.08 4.42
CA THR A 70 5.86 -16.62 3.27
C THR A 70 5.24 -17.94 2.78
N GLN A 71 4.79 -18.79 3.71
CA GLN A 71 4.07 -20.03 3.39
C GLN A 71 2.73 -19.74 2.71
N PHE A 72 1.95 -18.82 3.25
CA PHE A 72 0.70 -18.35 2.64
C PHE A 72 0.93 -17.88 1.19
N LEU A 73 1.96 -17.05 0.95
CA LEU A 73 2.28 -16.55 -0.39
C LEU A 73 2.68 -17.69 -1.35
N SER A 74 3.40 -18.69 -0.86
CA SER A 74 3.78 -19.87 -1.64
C SER A 74 2.56 -20.71 -2.05
N GLU A 75 1.65 -20.95 -1.13
CA GLU A 75 0.40 -21.69 -1.37
C GLU A 75 -0.53 -20.92 -2.31
N HIS A 76 -0.68 -19.63 -2.10
CA HIS A 76 -1.52 -18.77 -2.94
C HIS A 76 -1.03 -18.70 -4.40
N SER A 77 0.28 -18.59 -4.61
CA SER A 77 0.85 -18.44 -5.95
C SER A 77 1.19 -19.77 -6.65
N GLY A 78 1.23 -20.86 -5.90
CA GLY A 78 1.75 -22.14 -6.39
C GLY A 78 3.25 -22.16 -6.65
N LEU A 79 3.99 -21.10 -6.25
CA LEU A 79 5.43 -21.02 -6.40
C LEU A 79 6.14 -21.71 -5.24
N PRO A 80 7.18 -22.50 -5.48
CA PRO A 80 7.97 -23.10 -4.43
C PRO A 80 8.71 -22.02 -3.61
N LEU A 81 8.86 -22.25 -2.30
CA LEU A 81 9.44 -21.27 -1.37
C LEU A 81 10.81 -20.75 -1.78
N HIS A 82 11.66 -21.60 -2.39
CA HIS A 82 13.01 -21.19 -2.79
C HIS A 82 13.01 -20.19 -3.95
N GLU A 83 12.05 -20.30 -4.88
CA GLU A 83 11.86 -19.37 -5.98
C GLU A 83 11.23 -18.07 -5.48
N LEU A 84 10.18 -18.19 -4.69
CA LEU A 84 9.47 -17.03 -4.14
C LEU A 84 10.39 -16.12 -3.33
N ARG A 85 11.26 -16.68 -2.47
CA ARG A 85 12.19 -15.93 -1.62
C ARG A 85 13.14 -15.02 -2.37
N GLN A 86 13.48 -15.34 -3.62
CA GLN A 86 14.36 -14.51 -4.46
C GLN A 86 13.69 -13.17 -4.85
N HIS A 87 12.37 -13.11 -4.78
CA HIS A 87 11.58 -11.96 -5.16
C HIS A 87 11.01 -11.18 -3.97
N LEU A 88 11.00 -11.78 -2.77
CA LEU A 88 10.48 -11.13 -1.59
C LEU A 88 11.48 -10.17 -0.96
N PHE A 89 10.99 -9.05 -0.49
CA PHE A 89 11.65 -8.24 0.51
C PHE A 89 10.96 -8.42 1.87
N ILE A 90 11.75 -8.28 2.93
CA ILE A 90 11.28 -8.32 4.31
C ILE A 90 11.84 -7.09 4.99
N LEU A 91 10.98 -6.24 5.53
CA LEU A 91 11.36 -5.06 6.28
C LEU A 91 10.76 -5.14 7.68
N LEU A 92 11.50 -4.65 8.66
CA LEU A 92 11.14 -4.76 10.07
C LEU A 92 11.13 -3.39 10.73
N HIS A 93 10.33 -3.24 11.77
CA HIS A 93 10.34 -2.09 12.66
C HIS A 93 10.27 -0.74 11.90
N GLN A 94 11.25 0.13 12.11
CA GLN A 94 11.30 1.45 11.48
C GLN A 94 11.37 1.39 9.95
N ASP A 95 12.06 0.39 9.40
CA ASP A 95 12.15 0.23 7.95
C ASP A 95 10.78 -0.12 7.34
N ALA A 96 9.98 -0.95 8.02
CA ALA A 96 8.61 -1.26 7.61
C ALA A 96 7.71 -0.01 7.65
N VAL A 97 7.82 0.79 8.70
CA VAL A 97 7.09 2.06 8.85
C VAL A 97 7.46 3.05 7.75
N THR A 98 8.76 3.28 7.57
CA THR A 98 9.29 4.17 6.54
C THR A 98 8.84 3.73 5.15
N HIS A 99 8.91 2.43 4.88
CA HIS A 99 8.49 1.86 3.60
C HIS A 99 7.01 2.16 3.31
N LEU A 100 6.09 1.85 4.23
CA LEU A 100 4.66 2.10 4.02
C LEU A 100 4.35 3.59 3.81
N MET A 101 5.01 4.49 4.54
CA MET A 101 4.84 5.93 4.34
C MET A 101 5.37 6.38 2.98
N ARG A 102 6.52 5.86 2.52
CA ARG A 102 7.05 6.10 1.17
C ARG A 102 6.13 5.58 0.08
N VAL A 103 5.55 4.40 0.29
CA VAL A 103 4.54 3.81 -0.63
C VAL A 103 3.32 4.72 -0.71
N ALA A 104 2.74 5.12 0.43
CA ALA A 104 1.56 6.00 0.47
C ALA A 104 1.81 7.37 -0.18
N ALA A 105 3.03 7.89 -0.08
CA ALA A 105 3.46 9.13 -0.74
C ALA A 105 3.76 8.98 -2.24
N GLY A 106 3.80 7.74 -2.76
CA GLY A 106 4.15 7.45 -4.15
C GLY A 106 5.65 7.53 -4.45
N LEU A 107 6.51 7.57 -3.41
CA LEU A 107 7.97 7.59 -3.56
C LEU A 107 8.56 6.22 -3.93
N ASP A 108 7.79 5.17 -3.73
CA ASP A 108 8.16 3.80 -4.11
C ASP A 108 7.36 3.27 -5.31
N SER A 109 6.55 4.10 -5.95
CA SER A 109 5.80 3.74 -7.15
C SER A 109 6.70 3.68 -8.38
N LEU A 110 6.30 2.87 -9.39
CA LEU A 110 6.97 2.82 -10.70
C LEU A 110 7.08 4.22 -11.30
N VAL A 111 5.99 4.97 -11.18
CA VAL A 111 5.94 6.38 -11.54
C VAL A 111 5.94 7.20 -10.25
N LEU A 112 7.04 7.91 -10.01
CA LEU A 112 7.24 8.70 -8.79
C LEU A 112 6.13 9.74 -8.63
N GLY A 113 5.51 9.76 -7.44
CA GLY A 113 4.42 10.69 -7.13
C GLY A 113 3.04 10.28 -7.69
N GLU A 114 2.88 9.03 -8.16
CA GLU A 114 1.61 8.52 -8.64
C GLU A 114 0.51 8.67 -7.57
N GLY A 115 -0.62 9.27 -7.97
CA GLY A 115 -1.72 9.54 -7.02
C GLY A 115 -2.59 8.33 -6.68
N GLN A 116 -2.56 7.30 -7.50
CA GLN A 116 -3.43 6.13 -7.33
C GLN A 116 -3.05 5.30 -6.10
N ILE A 117 -1.76 5.21 -5.78
CA ILE A 117 -1.27 4.41 -4.65
C ILE A 117 -1.86 4.86 -3.31
N LEU A 118 -2.04 6.17 -3.10
CA LEU A 118 -2.66 6.68 -1.88
C LEU A 118 -4.09 6.19 -1.71
N ALA A 119 -4.85 6.13 -2.80
CA ALA A 119 -6.22 5.59 -2.79
C ALA A 119 -6.22 4.06 -2.55
N GLN A 120 -5.21 3.34 -3.06
CA GLN A 120 -5.06 1.90 -2.85
C GLN A 120 -4.69 1.58 -1.40
N VAL A 121 -3.78 2.34 -0.78
CA VAL A 121 -3.48 2.22 0.65
C VAL A 121 -4.72 2.51 1.51
N LYS A 122 -5.51 3.54 1.14
CA LYS A 122 -6.78 3.82 1.82
C LYS A 122 -7.77 2.65 1.70
N HIS A 123 -7.86 2.04 0.53
CA HIS A 123 -8.73 0.89 0.31
C HIS A 123 -8.28 -0.34 1.11
N ALA A 124 -6.97 -0.63 1.14
CA ALA A 124 -6.38 -1.69 1.96
C ALA A 124 -6.70 -1.50 3.45
N HIS A 125 -6.57 -0.26 3.95
CA HIS A 125 -6.96 0.08 5.33
C HIS A 125 -8.45 -0.19 5.59
N GLN A 126 -9.34 0.24 4.69
CA GLN A 126 -10.78 0.01 4.82
C GLN A 126 -11.14 -1.48 4.84
N LEU A 127 -10.54 -2.29 3.96
CA LEU A 127 -10.74 -3.74 3.95
C LEU A 127 -10.27 -4.38 5.26
N ALA A 128 -9.07 -4.02 5.74
CA ALA A 128 -8.56 -4.53 6.99
C ALA A 128 -9.46 -4.16 8.20
N GLN A 129 -10.03 -2.95 8.21
CA GLN A 129 -11.02 -2.55 9.22
C GLN A 129 -12.33 -3.37 9.12
N GLN A 130 -12.86 -3.57 7.90
CA GLN A 130 -14.07 -4.35 7.66
C GLN A 130 -13.93 -5.79 8.15
N HIS A 131 -12.78 -6.40 7.92
CA HIS A 131 -12.46 -7.76 8.35
C HIS A 131 -11.95 -7.84 9.79
N LYS A 132 -11.85 -6.72 10.53
CA LYS A 132 -11.36 -6.65 11.91
C LYS A 132 -9.98 -7.29 12.10
N SER A 133 -9.14 -7.22 11.08
CA SER A 133 -7.80 -7.83 11.06
C SER A 133 -6.70 -6.89 11.55
N ILE A 134 -7.03 -5.63 11.83
CA ILE A 134 -6.10 -4.63 12.37
C ILE A 134 -6.55 -4.16 13.73
N GLY A 135 -5.59 -4.04 14.63
CA GLY A 135 -5.76 -3.50 15.96
C GLY A 135 -5.19 -2.08 16.05
N ARG A 136 -4.66 -1.76 17.23
CA ARG A 136 -4.20 -0.40 17.56
C ARG A 136 -3.00 0.05 16.73
N VAL A 137 -2.11 -0.88 16.39
CA VAL A 137 -0.80 -0.53 15.79
C VAL A 137 -0.93 -0.32 14.29
N LEU A 138 -1.44 -1.31 13.54
CA LEU A 138 -1.61 -1.17 12.09
C LEU A 138 -2.65 -0.13 11.72
N ASP A 139 -3.75 0.01 12.48
CA ASP A 139 -4.74 1.06 12.23
C ASP A 139 -4.11 2.45 12.30
N ARG A 140 -3.29 2.71 13.33
CA ARG A 140 -2.59 3.99 13.45
C ARG A 140 -1.54 4.17 12.37
N LEU A 141 -0.75 3.13 12.08
CA LEU A 141 0.27 3.19 11.03
C LEU A 141 -0.33 3.53 9.67
N LEU A 142 -1.40 2.83 9.29
CA LEU A 142 -2.10 3.08 8.02
C LEU A 142 -2.70 4.49 7.96
N LYS A 143 -3.35 4.96 9.05
CA LYS A 143 -3.88 6.33 9.15
C LYS A 143 -2.78 7.39 9.00
N GLN A 144 -1.66 7.21 9.68
CA GLN A 144 -0.55 8.15 9.64
C GLN A 144 0.14 8.12 8.28
N SER A 145 0.28 6.94 7.65
CA SER A 145 0.80 6.82 6.28
C SER A 145 -0.10 7.54 5.26
N LEU A 146 -1.42 7.49 5.43
CA LEU A 146 -2.35 8.26 4.60
C LEU A 146 -2.20 9.77 4.82
N THR A 147 -1.97 10.20 6.04
CA THR A 147 -1.72 11.61 6.39
C THR A 147 -0.41 12.08 5.78
N ALA A 148 0.66 11.31 5.95
CA ALA A 148 1.98 11.56 5.37
C ALA A 148 1.91 11.67 3.84
N GLY A 149 1.22 10.73 3.17
CA GLY A 149 1.03 10.76 1.73
C GLY A 149 0.26 11.99 1.24
N LYS A 150 -0.76 12.44 1.96
CA LYS A 150 -1.49 13.68 1.66
C LYS A 150 -0.60 14.91 1.84
N ARG A 151 0.12 14.97 2.97
CA ARG A 151 1.03 16.06 3.31
C ARG A 151 2.10 16.25 2.25
N VAL A 152 2.78 15.17 1.87
CA VAL A 152 3.79 15.18 0.79
C VAL A 152 3.22 15.72 -0.52
N ARG A 153 2.00 15.32 -0.88
CA ARG A 153 1.37 15.77 -2.12
C ARG A 153 0.92 17.23 -2.11
N SER A 154 0.58 17.78 -0.95
CA SER A 154 0.15 19.18 -0.80
C SER A 154 1.30 20.16 -0.57
N GLU A 155 2.38 19.71 0.09
CA GLU A 155 3.49 20.56 0.50
C GLU A 155 4.71 20.46 -0.45
N THR A 156 4.72 19.50 -1.38
CA THR A 156 5.79 19.37 -2.38
C THR A 156 5.25 19.35 -3.80
N SER A 157 6.10 19.56 -4.76
CA SER A 157 5.76 19.51 -6.19
C SER A 157 5.60 18.08 -6.74
N ILE A 158 5.75 17.04 -5.92
CA ILE A 158 5.68 15.64 -6.36
C ILE A 158 4.28 15.25 -6.89
N GLY A 159 3.23 15.91 -6.41
CA GLY A 159 1.86 15.73 -6.88
C GLY A 159 1.53 16.46 -8.18
N THR A 160 2.37 17.44 -8.58
CA THR A 160 2.16 18.23 -9.79
C THR A 160 3.01 17.68 -10.93
N GLY A 161 2.37 17.30 -12.04
CA GLY A 161 3.05 16.69 -13.18
C GLY A 161 3.43 15.22 -13.00
N ALA A 162 2.82 14.54 -12.02
CA ALA A 162 2.99 13.10 -11.84
C ALA A 162 2.49 12.36 -13.09
N VAL A 163 3.39 11.67 -13.76
CA VAL A 163 3.07 10.79 -14.87
C VAL A 163 2.39 9.57 -14.28
N SER A 164 1.15 9.26 -14.66
CA SER A 164 0.50 8.00 -14.30
C SER A 164 1.03 6.86 -15.19
N ILE A 165 0.77 5.60 -14.81
CA ILE A 165 1.05 4.44 -15.68
C ILE A 165 0.40 4.65 -17.06
N SER A 166 -0.84 5.15 -17.09
CA SER A 166 -1.55 5.46 -18.34
C SER A 166 -0.82 6.53 -19.17
N SER A 167 -0.31 7.60 -18.54
CA SER A 167 0.43 8.63 -19.27
C SER A 167 1.81 8.15 -19.72
N ALA A 168 2.46 7.29 -18.93
CA ALA A 168 3.72 6.65 -19.33
C ALA A 168 3.51 5.71 -20.52
N ALA A 169 2.40 4.97 -20.57
CA ALA A 169 2.05 4.11 -21.69
C ALA A 169 1.80 4.93 -22.97
N VAL A 170 1.07 6.04 -22.87
CA VAL A 170 0.86 6.93 -24.03
C VAL A 170 2.20 7.53 -24.50
N GLU A 171 3.08 7.92 -23.60
CA GLU A 171 4.40 8.45 -23.95
C GLU A 171 5.27 7.37 -24.62
N LEU A 172 5.26 6.14 -24.10
CA LEU A 172 5.94 5.01 -24.74
C LEU A 172 5.40 4.74 -26.14
N ALA A 173 4.06 4.78 -26.31
CA ALA A 173 3.43 4.66 -27.61
C ALA A 173 3.91 5.75 -28.59
N ARG A 174 4.01 6.99 -28.15
CA ARG A 174 4.55 8.10 -28.97
C ARG A 174 6.02 7.93 -29.35
N MET A 175 6.81 7.36 -28.47
CA MET A 175 8.23 7.04 -28.78
C MET A 175 8.36 5.92 -29.79
N LYS A 176 7.44 4.95 -29.77
CA LYS A 176 7.50 3.76 -30.63
C LYS A 176 6.73 3.93 -31.95
N VAL A 177 5.71 4.80 -31.97
CA VAL A 177 4.82 5.02 -33.12
C VAL A 177 4.95 6.47 -33.57
N PRO A 178 5.77 6.75 -34.58
CA PRO A 178 5.79 8.08 -35.20
C PRO A 178 4.38 8.37 -35.76
N HIS A 179 3.88 9.59 -35.55
CA HIS A 179 2.55 10.01 -36.04
C HIS A 179 1.35 9.32 -35.35
N LEU A 180 1.44 9.03 -34.03
CA LEU A 180 0.34 8.45 -33.23
C LEU A 180 -0.99 9.22 -33.44
N HIS A 181 -0.93 10.52 -33.72
CA HIS A 181 -2.09 11.37 -33.97
C HIS A 181 -2.92 10.95 -35.21
N SER A 182 -2.36 10.24 -36.15
CA SER A 182 -3.05 9.73 -37.35
C SER A 182 -3.40 8.25 -37.26
N CYS A 183 -3.13 7.59 -36.14
CA CYS A 183 -3.35 6.17 -35.96
C CYS A 183 -4.78 5.86 -35.48
N GLN A 184 -5.23 4.64 -35.82
CA GLN A 184 -6.41 4.03 -35.20
C GLN A 184 -6.01 3.43 -33.86
N VAL A 185 -6.47 4.02 -32.78
CA VAL A 185 -6.14 3.61 -31.40
C VAL A 185 -7.31 2.86 -30.80
N SER A 186 -7.07 1.69 -30.24
CA SER A 186 -8.07 0.94 -29.50
C SER A 186 -7.70 0.81 -28.03
N ILE A 187 -8.70 0.87 -27.17
CA ILE A 187 -8.56 0.69 -25.73
C ILE A 187 -9.50 -0.42 -25.29
N LEU A 188 -8.94 -1.51 -24.76
CA LEU A 188 -9.67 -2.62 -24.18
C LEU A 188 -9.84 -2.39 -22.68
N GLY A 189 -11.07 -2.10 -22.24
CA GLY A 189 -11.43 -1.73 -20.88
C GLY A 189 -11.97 -0.31 -20.80
N ALA A 190 -12.92 -0.05 -19.87
CA ALA A 190 -13.52 1.26 -19.63
C ALA A 190 -13.45 1.66 -18.13
N GLY A 191 -12.35 1.29 -17.46
CA GLY A 191 -12.09 1.63 -16.07
C GLY A 191 -11.34 2.96 -15.88
N LYS A 192 -10.85 3.19 -14.67
CA LYS A 192 -10.06 4.39 -14.33
C LYS A 192 -8.81 4.56 -15.20
N MET A 193 -8.14 3.45 -15.54
CA MET A 193 -6.95 3.47 -16.39
C MET A 193 -7.30 3.89 -17.82
N ALA A 194 -8.39 3.35 -18.40
CA ALA A 194 -8.87 3.73 -19.70
C ALA A 194 -9.21 5.23 -19.76
N ARG A 195 -9.87 5.78 -18.74
CA ARG A 195 -10.16 7.21 -18.66
C ARG A 195 -8.90 8.07 -18.73
N LEU A 196 -7.85 7.67 -17.99
CA LEU A 196 -6.57 8.39 -18.01
C LEU A 196 -5.85 8.24 -19.36
N LEU A 197 -5.91 7.05 -20.01
CA LEU A 197 -5.39 6.87 -21.36
C LEU A 197 -6.07 7.82 -22.36
N VAL A 198 -7.41 7.83 -22.38
CA VAL A 198 -8.20 8.74 -23.24
C VAL A 198 -7.82 10.20 -22.98
N GLN A 199 -7.77 10.62 -21.71
CA GLN A 199 -7.40 11.98 -21.33
C GLN A 199 -5.99 12.36 -21.85
N HIS A 200 -5.01 11.47 -21.75
CA HIS A 200 -3.65 11.74 -22.20
C HIS A 200 -3.50 11.68 -23.71
N LEU A 201 -4.21 10.79 -24.40
CA LEU A 201 -4.24 10.74 -25.85
C LEU A 201 -4.81 12.03 -26.42
N ILE A 202 -5.98 12.47 -25.94
CA ILE A 202 -6.66 13.69 -26.42
C ILE A 202 -5.84 14.95 -26.12
N SER A 203 -5.24 15.05 -24.92
CA SER A 203 -4.49 16.24 -24.51
C SER A 203 -3.25 16.52 -25.37
N LYS A 204 -2.68 15.50 -25.99
CA LYS A 204 -1.43 15.59 -26.74
C LYS A 204 -1.59 15.25 -28.24
N ASP A 205 -2.59 14.46 -28.59
CA ASP A 205 -2.81 13.91 -29.93
C ASP A 205 -4.32 13.99 -30.29
N SER A 206 -4.84 15.22 -30.36
CA SER A 206 -6.29 15.49 -30.53
C SER A 206 -6.91 14.96 -31.83
N SER A 207 -6.14 14.37 -32.73
CA SER A 207 -6.61 13.90 -34.04
C SER A 207 -6.71 12.37 -34.15
N CYS A 208 -6.33 11.58 -33.12
CA CYS A 208 -6.46 10.14 -33.20
C CYS A 208 -7.92 9.69 -33.01
N THR A 209 -8.34 8.72 -33.82
CA THR A 209 -9.61 8.04 -33.64
C THR A 209 -9.47 6.97 -32.58
N ILE A 210 -10.29 7.03 -31.52
CA ILE A 210 -10.23 6.10 -30.40
C ILE A 210 -11.44 5.15 -30.47
N THR A 211 -11.19 3.84 -30.44
CA THR A 211 -12.23 2.82 -30.23
C THR A 211 -12.11 2.26 -28.82
N LEU A 212 -13.17 2.42 -28.02
CA LEU A 212 -13.20 1.98 -26.62
C LEU A 212 -14.11 0.75 -26.48
N LEU A 213 -13.52 -0.39 -26.13
CA LEU A 213 -14.26 -1.64 -25.95
C LEU A 213 -14.31 -2.04 -24.48
N ASN A 214 -15.49 -2.49 -24.05
CA ASN A 214 -15.66 -3.01 -22.69
C ASN A 214 -16.67 -4.16 -22.67
N ARG A 215 -16.60 -5.04 -21.68
CA ARG A 215 -17.59 -6.11 -21.48
C ARG A 215 -19.02 -5.56 -21.42
N THR A 216 -19.19 -4.45 -20.70
CA THR A 216 -20.47 -3.73 -20.62
C THR A 216 -20.34 -2.45 -21.42
N VAL A 217 -21.02 -2.37 -22.55
CA VAL A 217 -20.94 -1.21 -23.47
C VAL A 217 -21.36 0.10 -22.81
N ASP A 218 -22.29 0.07 -21.85
CA ASP A 218 -22.74 1.26 -21.14
C ASP A 218 -21.60 1.98 -20.42
N ARG A 219 -20.67 1.25 -19.84
CA ARG A 219 -19.47 1.83 -19.22
C ARG A 219 -18.55 2.52 -20.24
N ALA A 220 -18.43 1.95 -21.43
CA ALA A 220 -17.69 2.59 -22.52
C ALA A 220 -18.39 3.88 -22.97
N ASN A 221 -19.71 3.83 -23.10
CA ASN A 221 -20.53 4.99 -23.47
C ASN A 221 -20.46 6.09 -22.40
N GLU A 222 -20.54 5.75 -21.12
CA GLU A 222 -20.39 6.71 -20.02
C GLU A 222 -19.02 7.37 -20.00
N LEU A 223 -17.97 6.60 -20.31
CA LEU A 223 -16.63 7.12 -20.39
C LEU A 223 -16.47 8.06 -21.60
N ALA A 224 -16.96 7.68 -22.78
CA ALA A 224 -16.91 8.50 -23.99
C ALA A 224 -17.65 9.84 -23.80
N LYS A 225 -18.78 9.86 -23.11
CA LYS A 225 -19.54 11.09 -22.79
C LYS A 225 -18.73 12.12 -21.98
N GLN A 226 -17.69 11.71 -21.28
CA GLN A 226 -16.81 12.63 -20.52
C GLN A 226 -15.86 13.42 -21.45
N PHE A 227 -15.77 13.04 -22.72
CA PHE A 227 -14.86 13.64 -23.72
C PHE A 227 -15.63 13.97 -25.01
N PRO A 228 -16.56 14.92 -24.97
CA PRO A 228 -17.48 15.19 -26.06
C PRO A 228 -16.81 15.70 -27.36
N ASP A 229 -15.61 16.28 -27.22
CA ASP A 229 -14.86 16.86 -28.35
C ASP A 229 -13.91 15.84 -29.02
N ALA A 230 -13.89 14.59 -28.55
CA ALA A 230 -13.03 13.56 -29.10
C ALA A 230 -13.82 12.56 -29.97
N ASP A 231 -13.16 12.08 -31.03
CA ASP A 231 -13.73 11.01 -31.89
C ASP A 231 -13.56 9.65 -31.18
N ILE A 232 -14.52 9.29 -30.32
CA ILE A 232 -14.54 8.04 -29.57
C ILE A 232 -15.70 7.16 -30.02
N ARG A 233 -15.37 6.02 -30.60
CA ARG A 233 -16.30 4.94 -30.89
C ARG A 233 -16.34 3.96 -29.73
N THR A 234 -17.50 3.40 -29.44
CA THR A 234 -17.68 2.46 -28.32
C THR A 234 -18.25 1.13 -28.83
N GLY A 235 -17.88 0.05 -28.14
CA GLY A 235 -18.39 -1.28 -28.45
C GLY A 235 -18.21 -2.28 -27.32
N THR A 236 -18.69 -3.50 -27.54
CA THR A 236 -18.48 -4.63 -26.65
C THR A 236 -17.15 -5.34 -26.94
N LEU A 237 -16.64 -6.08 -25.97
CA LEU A 237 -15.42 -6.88 -26.15
C LEU A 237 -15.55 -8.00 -27.20
N ASP A 238 -16.77 -8.39 -27.57
CA ASP A 238 -16.99 -9.38 -28.63
C ASP A 238 -16.46 -8.90 -29.98
N LEU A 239 -16.39 -7.58 -30.19
CA LEU A 239 -15.82 -6.94 -31.38
C LEU A 239 -14.30 -6.77 -31.31
N MET A 240 -13.64 -7.37 -30.31
CA MET A 240 -12.22 -7.15 -30.01
C MET A 240 -11.33 -7.48 -31.21
N LEU A 241 -11.45 -8.65 -31.78
CA LEU A 241 -10.58 -9.08 -32.88
C LEU A 241 -10.79 -8.26 -34.14
N GLU A 242 -12.01 -7.95 -34.49
CA GLU A 242 -12.36 -7.06 -35.63
C GLU A 242 -11.76 -5.66 -35.41
N THR A 243 -11.85 -5.15 -34.19
CA THR A 243 -11.30 -3.84 -33.84
C THR A 243 -9.78 -3.84 -33.85
N VAL A 244 -9.13 -4.86 -33.30
CA VAL A 244 -7.66 -5.02 -33.29
C VAL A 244 -7.15 -5.13 -34.74
N GLN A 245 -7.86 -5.83 -35.63
CA GLN A 245 -7.49 -5.97 -37.04
C GLN A 245 -7.35 -4.60 -37.74
N VAL A 246 -8.15 -3.61 -37.39
CA VAL A 246 -8.09 -2.27 -37.98
C VAL A 246 -7.27 -1.26 -37.19
N SER A 247 -6.78 -1.64 -36.00
CA SER A 247 -6.01 -0.75 -35.10
C SER A 247 -4.52 -0.78 -35.39
N ASP A 248 -3.87 0.37 -35.28
CA ASP A 248 -2.39 0.50 -35.29
C ASP A 248 -1.82 0.34 -33.89
N VAL A 249 -2.55 0.83 -32.88
CA VAL A 249 -2.17 0.82 -31.48
C VAL A 249 -3.32 0.30 -30.64
N VAL A 250 -3.03 -0.64 -29.74
CA VAL A 250 -4.00 -1.18 -28.80
C VAL A 250 -3.47 -1.03 -27.39
N PHE A 251 -4.25 -0.40 -26.51
CA PHE A 251 -4.00 -0.39 -25.08
C PHE A 251 -4.93 -1.38 -24.40
N THR A 252 -4.40 -2.23 -23.51
CA THR A 252 -5.20 -3.12 -22.69
C THR A 252 -5.13 -2.72 -21.23
N CYS A 253 -6.31 -2.59 -20.61
CA CYS A 253 -6.45 -2.18 -19.19
C CYS A 253 -7.72 -2.77 -18.57
N THR A 254 -8.02 -4.06 -18.85
CA THR A 254 -9.17 -4.76 -18.32
C THR A 254 -8.85 -5.41 -16.94
N SER A 255 -9.88 -5.93 -16.30
CA SER A 255 -9.76 -6.75 -15.10
C SER A 255 -9.85 -8.26 -15.40
N ALA A 256 -9.58 -8.66 -16.64
CA ALA A 256 -9.56 -10.08 -17.00
C ALA A 256 -8.39 -10.78 -16.29
N THR A 257 -8.64 -11.99 -15.82
CA THR A 257 -7.65 -12.82 -15.15
C THR A 257 -6.85 -13.69 -16.12
N GLU A 258 -7.36 -13.86 -17.33
CA GLU A 258 -6.74 -14.59 -18.43
C GLU A 258 -6.37 -13.61 -19.54
N PRO A 259 -5.26 -13.84 -20.27
CA PRO A 259 -4.92 -13.05 -21.43
C PRO A 259 -6.02 -13.08 -22.49
N LEU A 260 -6.30 -11.92 -23.08
CA LEU A 260 -7.32 -11.75 -24.12
C LEU A 260 -6.72 -11.89 -25.53
N LEU A 261 -5.46 -11.47 -25.69
CA LEU A 261 -4.72 -11.49 -26.94
C LEU A 261 -3.60 -12.52 -26.88
N HIS A 262 -3.62 -13.47 -27.81
CA HIS A 262 -2.67 -14.56 -27.94
C HIS A 262 -2.19 -14.64 -29.38
N ARG A 263 -1.05 -15.28 -29.61
CA ARG A 263 -0.55 -15.54 -30.96
C ARG A 263 -1.61 -16.16 -31.86
N GLU A 264 -2.34 -17.16 -31.36
CA GLU A 264 -3.29 -17.95 -32.14
C GLU A 264 -4.46 -17.10 -32.66
N ASN A 265 -4.91 -16.11 -31.89
CA ASN A 265 -6.01 -15.24 -32.31
C ASN A 265 -5.54 -14.02 -33.12
N LEU A 266 -4.28 -13.60 -32.97
CA LEU A 266 -3.71 -12.49 -33.73
C LEU A 266 -3.17 -12.93 -35.09
N GLU A 267 -2.60 -14.14 -35.21
CA GLU A 267 -2.03 -14.66 -36.46
C GLU A 267 -3.03 -14.65 -37.63
N SER A 268 -4.32 -14.83 -37.31
CA SER A 268 -5.39 -14.83 -38.33
C SER A 268 -5.83 -13.45 -38.80
N ILE A 269 -5.55 -12.37 -38.02
CA ILE A 269 -6.05 -11.01 -38.28
C ILE A 269 -4.94 -10.01 -38.64
N VAL A 270 -3.69 -10.30 -38.24
CA VAL A 270 -2.55 -9.41 -38.54
C VAL A 270 -2.04 -9.68 -39.97
N THR A 271 -2.00 -8.63 -40.78
CA THR A 271 -1.52 -8.70 -42.14
C THR A 271 -0.03 -8.34 -42.25
N ALA A 272 0.69 -8.94 -43.19
CA ALA A 272 2.14 -8.74 -43.39
C ALA A 272 2.56 -7.26 -43.58
N ASN A 273 1.65 -6.43 -44.06
CA ASN A 273 1.93 -5.03 -44.40
C ASN A 273 1.62 -4.03 -43.31
N ARG A 274 1.21 -4.48 -42.10
CA ARG A 274 0.79 -3.62 -41.00
C ARG A 274 1.44 -4.04 -39.68
N THR A 275 2.07 -3.09 -39.02
CA THR A 275 2.62 -3.30 -37.69
C THR A 275 1.58 -2.99 -36.64
N LEU A 276 1.34 -3.92 -35.73
CA LEU A 276 0.44 -3.77 -34.58
C LEU A 276 1.26 -3.56 -33.30
N MET A 277 0.98 -2.44 -32.62
CA MET A 277 1.61 -2.11 -31.36
C MET A 277 0.64 -2.33 -30.19
N LEU A 278 0.98 -3.20 -29.25
CA LEU A 278 0.19 -3.55 -28.08
C LEU A 278 0.84 -2.98 -26.82
N PHE A 279 0.07 -2.25 -26.02
CA PHE A 279 0.53 -1.68 -24.75
C PHE A 279 -0.35 -2.21 -23.61
N ASP A 280 0.14 -3.20 -22.90
CA ASP A 280 -0.59 -3.85 -21.81
C ASP A 280 -0.23 -3.22 -20.46
N ILE A 281 -1.18 -2.51 -19.88
CA ILE A 281 -1.04 -1.92 -18.53
C ILE A 281 -1.87 -2.65 -17.48
N SER A 282 -2.34 -3.86 -17.81
CA SER A 282 -3.11 -4.74 -16.93
C SER A 282 -2.18 -5.59 -16.06
N VAL A 283 -2.63 -5.94 -14.88
CA VAL A 283 -2.06 -7.01 -14.05
C VAL A 283 -3.24 -7.72 -13.37
N PRO A 284 -3.46 -9.01 -13.68
CA PRO A 284 -2.72 -9.88 -14.61
C PRO A 284 -2.69 -9.36 -16.05
N LEU A 285 -1.70 -9.84 -16.84
CA LEU A 285 -1.53 -9.42 -18.22
C LEU A 285 -2.73 -9.81 -19.09
N ASN A 286 -3.16 -8.89 -19.94
CA ASN A 286 -4.19 -9.15 -20.96
C ASN A 286 -3.63 -9.58 -22.30
N VAL A 287 -2.32 -9.44 -22.51
CA VAL A 287 -1.60 -9.84 -23.71
C VAL A 287 -0.60 -10.95 -23.36
N ASN A 288 -0.71 -12.11 -24.02
CA ASN A 288 0.24 -13.20 -23.83
C ASN A 288 1.58 -12.85 -24.48
N SER A 289 2.70 -13.23 -23.84
CA SER A 289 4.05 -12.94 -24.33
C SER A 289 4.36 -13.61 -25.69
N ASN A 290 3.65 -14.68 -26.07
CA ASN A 290 3.83 -15.38 -27.32
C ASN A 290 3.43 -14.55 -28.57
N VAL A 291 2.72 -13.43 -28.39
CA VAL A 291 2.38 -12.54 -29.52
C VAL A 291 3.60 -11.89 -30.17
N ASN A 292 4.70 -11.73 -29.42
CA ASN A 292 5.96 -11.21 -29.95
C ASN A 292 6.71 -12.20 -30.89
N GLU A 293 6.22 -13.42 -31.04
CA GLU A 293 6.68 -14.36 -32.05
C GLU A 293 6.17 -14.04 -33.47
N LEU A 294 5.20 -13.15 -33.58
CA LEU A 294 4.69 -12.61 -34.85
C LEU A 294 5.53 -11.41 -35.27
N ASP A 295 6.12 -11.46 -36.48
CA ASP A 295 7.06 -10.43 -36.96
C ASP A 295 6.50 -9.01 -36.98
N ASN A 296 5.18 -8.86 -37.13
CA ASN A 296 4.50 -7.56 -37.25
C ASN A 296 3.73 -7.16 -35.96
N VAL A 297 3.95 -7.83 -34.85
CA VAL A 297 3.31 -7.52 -33.54
C VAL A 297 4.38 -7.21 -32.53
N HIS A 298 4.24 -6.07 -31.85
CA HIS A 298 5.13 -5.67 -30.76
C HIS A 298 4.31 -5.40 -29.52
N ALA A 299 4.48 -6.22 -28.52
CA ALA A 299 3.80 -6.06 -27.21
C ALA A 299 4.75 -5.51 -26.16
N PHE A 300 4.29 -4.49 -25.46
CA PHE A 300 4.94 -3.83 -24.35
C PHE A 300 4.06 -3.97 -23.12
N ASN A 301 4.63 -4.23 -21.98
CA ASN A 301 3.92 -4.36 -20.71
C ASN A 301 4.32 -3.25 -19.71
N VAL A 302 3.76 -3.30 -18.50
CA VAL A 302 4.02 -2.33 -17.43
C VAL A 302 5.52 -2.14 -17.13
N ASP A 303 6.32 -3.19 -17.27
CA ASP A 303 7.77 -3.10 -16.97
C ASP A 303 8.54 -2.32 -18.05
N ASP A 304 8.06 -2.28 -19.28
CA ASP A 304 8.66 -1.52 -20.38
C ASP A 304 8.51 0.00 -20.18
N LEU A 305 7.56 0.43 -19.35
CA LEU A 305 7.35 1.84 -19.02
C LEU A 305 8.53 2.45 -18.23
N LYS A 306 9.42 1.61 -17.65
CA LYS A 306 10.63 2.04 -16.94
C LYS A 306 11.51 2.95 -17.80
N VAL A 307 11.56 2.72 -19.11
CA VAL A 307 12.34 3.53 -20.05
C VAL A 307 11.85 4.98 -20.09
N VAL A 308 10.54 5.19 -20.15
CA VAL A 308 9.92 6.52 -20.17
C VAL A 308 10.15 7.27 -18.84
N VAL A 309 10.04 6.52 -17.73
CA VAL A 309 10.23 7.06 -16.38
C VAL A 309 11.68 7.51 -16.17
N ALA A 310 12.64 6.79 -16.75
CA ALA A 310 14.07 7.10 -16.60
C ALA A 310 14.49 8.46 -17.22
N GLN A 311 13.82 8.91 -18.27
CA GLN A 311 14.19 10.15 -18.99
C GLN A 311 13.97 11.44 -18.16
N ASN A 312 13.17 11.40 -17.10
CA ASN A 312 12.84 12.53 -16.26
C ASN A 312 13.48 12.50 -14.85
N GLN A 313 14.56 11.73 -14.67
CA GLN A 313 15.10 11.40 -13.34
C GLN A 313 15.63 12.57 -12.51
N ALA A 314 16.25 13.59 -13.11
CA ALA A 314 16.94 14.65 -12.34
C ALA A 314 15.96 15.52 -11.53
N SER A 315 14.89 16.01 -12.17
CA SER A 315 13.89 16.83 -11.48
C SER A 315 13.11 16.01 -10.44
N ARG A 316 12.85 14.74 -10.73
CA ARG A 316 12.12 13.82 -9.83
C ARG A 316 12.93 13.43 -8.59
N ARG A 317 14.26 13.29 -8.71
CA ARG A 317 15.14 13.07 -7.55
C ARG A 317 15.07 14.22 -6.56
N ARG A 318 15.06 15.47 -7.05
CA ARG A 318 14.93 16.64 -6.18
C ARG A 318 13.60 16.66 -5.44
N MET A 319 12.50 16.43 -6.14
CA MET A 319 11.15 16.32 -5.53
C MET A 319 11.07 15.19 -4.49
N ALA A 320 11.74 14.06 -4.78
CA ALA A 320 11.81 12.95 -3.84
C ALA A 320 12.58 13.28 -2.56
N MET A 321 13.65 14.08 -2.66
CA MET A 321 14.41 14.55 -1.49
C MET A 321 13.58 15.48 -0.62
N GLU A 322 12.85 16.43 -1.21
CA GLU A 322 11.94 17.32 -0.48
C GLU A 322 10.84 16.51 0.25
N ALA A 323 10.25 15.56 -0.44
CA ALA A 323 9.24 14.67 0.13
C ALA A 323 9.78 13.77 1.26
N GLN A 324 11.04 13.33 1.15
CA GLN A 324 11.67 12.46 2.17
C GLN A 324 11.80 13.19 3.51
N VAL A 325 12.13 14.48 3.51
CA VAL A 325 12.24 15.27 4.76
C VAL A 325 10.90 15.27 5.52
N LEU A 326 9.79 15.48 4.82
CA LEU A 326 8.46 15.45 5.44
C LEU A 326 8.10 14.05 5.96
N LEU A 327 8.52 13.00 5.23
CA LEU A 327 8.27 11.63 5.68
C LEU A 327 9.08 11.26 6.92
N ASP A 328 10.33 11.74 7.03
CA ASP A 328 11.17 11.47 8.19
C ASP A 328 10.55 12.04 9.48
N GLU A 329 9.92 13.22 9.42
CA GLU A 329 9.14 13.79 10.53
C GLU A 329 7.96 12.91 10.93
N GLU A 330 7.21 12.40 9.96
CA GLU A 330 6.05 11.54 10.20
C GLU A 330 6.46 10.16 10.76
N VAL A 331 7.57 9.62 10.25
CA VAL A 331 8.17 8.37 10.77
C VAL A 331 8.59 8.56 12.21
N GLU A 332 9.32 9.64 12.54
CA GLU A 332 9.76 9.90 13.92
C GLU A 332 8.56 10.04 14.86
N SER A 333 7.53 10.79 14.45
CA SER A 333 6.29 10.94 15.20
C SER A 333 5.59 9.59 15.49
N PHE A 334 5.53 8.70 14.50
CA PHE A 334 4.96 7.36 14.68
C PHE A 334 5.84 6.51 15.61
N MET A 335 7.15 6.52 15.41
CA MET A 335 8.08 5.74 16.21
C MET A 335 8.09 6.18 17.69
N ASP A 336 7.99 7.47 17.96
CA ASP A 336 7.86 7.98 19.32
C ASP A 336 6.58 7.49 19.99
N TRP A 337 5.48 7.52 19.28
CA TRP A 337 4.22 6.95 19.78
C TRP A 337 4.35 5.43 20.00
N TRP A 338 4.89 4.69 19.03
CA TRP A 338 5.02 3.23 19.14
C TRP A 338 5.91 2.83 20.32
N ARG A 339 7.05 3.52 20.48
CA ARG A 339 7.90 3.33 21.65
C ARG A 339 7.19 3.61 22.98
N SER A 340 6.21 4.53 22.97
CA SER A 340 5.43 4.81 24.17
C SER A 340 4.51 3.66 24.60
N LEU A 341 4.15 2.75 23.67
CA LEU A 341 3.28 1.62 23.98
C LEU A 341 3.95 0.62 24.93
N ASP A 342 5.24 0.37 24.76
CA ASP A 342 5.99 -0.53 25.64
C ASP A 342 6.03 -0.02 27.08
N THR A 343 6.07 1.31 27.26
CA THR A 343 6.10 1.92 28.59
C THR A 343 4.73 1.97 29.28
N VAL A 344 3.63 1.95 28.51
CA VAL A 344 2.26 2.05 29.08
C VAL A 344 1.94 0.86 29.96
N GLY A 345 2.30 -0.36 29.56
CA GLY A 345 2.08 -1.58 30.35
C GLY A 345 2.78 -1.52 31.72
N THR A 346 4.07 -1.22 31.70
CA THR A 346 4.90 -1.11 32.92
C THR A 346 4.42 0.02 33.84
N ILE A 347 4.09 1.19 33.25
CA ILE A 347 3.55 2.32 34.02
C ILE A 347 2.19 1.99 34.63
N SER A 348 1.33 1.29 33.90
CA SER A 348 0.00 0.88 34.39
C SER A 348 0.13 -0.11 35.53
N SER A 349 0.98 -1.13 35.39
CA SER A 349 1.25 -2.12 36.45
C SER A 349 1.80 -1.46 37.71
N LEU A 350 2.81 -0.59 37.55
CA LEU A 350 3.37 0.18 38.68
C LEU A 350 2.32 1.03 39.39
N ARG A 351 1.49 1.75 38.65
CA ARG A 351 0.39 2.54 39.21
C ARG A 351 -0.60 1.69 39.99
N SER A 352 -1.04 0.58 39.40
CA SER A 352 -2.01 -0.30 40.07
C SER A 352 -1.44 -0.88 41.37
N LYS A 353 -0.17 -1.24 41.39
CA LYS A 353 0.47 -1.77 42.58
C LYS A 353 0.64 -0.74 43.69
N VAL A 354 1.10 0.48 43.33
CA VAL A 354 1.22 1.59 44.29
C VAL A 354 -0.16 2.02 44.82
N GLU A 355 -1.19 2.02 43.98
CA GLU A 355 -2.55 2.33 44.43
C GLU A 355 -3.09 1.26 45.38
N ALA A 356 -2.86 -0.02 45.11
CA ALA A 356 -3.20 -1.08 46.05
C ALA A 356 -2.52 -0.94 47.42
N ILE A 357 -1.24 -0.57 47.44
CA ILE A 357 -0.52 -0.26 48.68
C ILE A 357 -1.14 0.94 49.38
N ARG A 358 -1.46 2.03 48.66
CA ARG A 358 -2.11 3.20 49.21
C ARG A 358 -3.46 2.85 49.87
N GLU A 359 -4.28 2.05 49.18
CA GLU A 359 -5.58 1.62 49.70
C GLU A 359 -5.47 0.81 50.97
N GLN A 360 -4.54 -0.18 50.98
CA GLN A 360 -4.28 -0.98 52.19
C GLN A 360 -3.82 -0.14 53.37
N GLU A 361 -2.89 0.80 53.18
CA GLU A 361 -2.42 1.65 54.28
C GLU A 361 -3.49 2.68 54.73
N LEU A 362 -4.31 3.17 53.79
CA LEU A 362 -5.45 4.03 54.10
C LEU A 362 -6.47 3.28 54.98
N GLU A 363 -6.85 2.05 54.63
CA GLU A 363 -7.79 1.23 55.40
C GLU A 363 -7.25 0.94 56.80
N LYS A 364 -5.94 0.58 56.94
CA LYS A 364 -5.31 0.41 58.22
C LYS A 364 -5.29 1.70 59.08
N ALA A 365 -5.05 2.85 58.44
CA ALA A 365 -5.06 4.13 59.14
C ALA A 365 -6.46 4.50 59.66
N LEU A 366 -7.48 4.38 58.78
CA LEU A 366 -8.86 4.68 59.13
C LEU A 366 -9.39 3.76 60.25
N SER A 367 -9.02 2.45 60.21
CA SER A 367 -9.42 1.50 61.26
C SER A 367 -8.82 1.83 62.64
N ARG A 368 -7.63 2.48 62.68
CA ARG A 368 -6.98 2.91 63.93
C ARG A 368 -7.50 4.24 64.48
N LEU A 369 -8.07 5.10 63.62
CA LEU A 369 -8.53 6.40 64.00
C LEU A 369 -9.94 6.40 64.64
N GLY A 370 -10.65 5.29 64.57
CA GLY A 370 -12.02 5.16 65.07
C GLY A 370 -13.06 5.66 64.06
N SER A 371 -14.26 5.10 64.11
CA SER A 371 -15.32 5.30 63.09
C SER A 371 -15.74 6.75 62.91
N GLU A 372 -15.94 7.49 63.98
CA GLU A 372 -16.40 8.88 63.93
C GLU A 372 -15.39 9.84 63.29
N PHE A 373 -14.12 9.66 63.62
CA PHE A 373 -13.02 10.43 62.99
C PHE A 373 -12.78 10.04 61.53
N ALA A 374 -12.84 8.75 61.25
CA ALA A 374 -12.67 8.24 59.92
C ALA A 374 -13.73 8.79 58.96
N GLU A 375 -15.02 8.73 59.32
CA GLU A 375 -16.11 9.25 58.49
C GLU A 375 -15.96 10.78 58.21
N LYS A 376 -15.53 11.54 59.23
CA LYS A 376 -15.40 13.00 59.09
C LYS A 376 -14.20 13.45 58.25
N HIS A 377 -13.11 12.67 58.19
CA HIS A 377 -11.85 13.08 57.57
C HIS A 377 -11.37 12.19 56.44
N GLN A 378 -12.15 11.17 56.06
CA GLN A 378 -11.79 10.22 55.02
C GLN A 378 -11.35 10.90 53.72
N ASP A 379 -12.15 11.82 53.20
CA ASP A 379 -11.87 12.51 51.95
C ASP A 379 -10.55 13.28 51.96
N VAL A 380 -10.23 13.92 53.09
CA VAL A 380 -8.97 14.68 53.22
C VAL A 380 -7.76 13.77 53.27
N ILE A 381 -7.85 12.65 54.00
CA ILE A 381 -6.77 11.68 54.12
C ILE A 381 -6.58 10.94 52.76
N GLU A 382 -7.67 10.64 52.08
CA GLU A 382 -7.63 10.05 50.73
C GLU A 382 -6.99 10.99 49.72
N ALA A 383 -7.38 12.28 49.71
CA ALA A 383 -6.77 13.29 48.85
C ALA A 383 -5.26 13.46 49.13
N LEU A 384 -4.87 13.48 50.42
CA LEU A 384 -3.48 13.59 50.82
C LEU A 384 -2.67 12.41 50.33
N THR A 385 -3.13 11.18 50.56
CA THR A 385 -2.42 9.95 50.13
C THR A 385 -2.30 9.82 48.63
N ARG A 386 -3.36 10.15 47.86
CA ARG A 386 -3.32 10.27 46.37
C ARG A 386 -2.34 11.34 45.93
N GLY A 387 -2.31 12.48 46.58
CA GLY A 387 -1.36 13.56 46.29
C GLY A 387 0.09 13.13 46.45
N ILE A 388 0.40 12.38 47.50
CA ILE A 388 1.75 11.82 47.75
C ILE A 388 2.10 10.84 46.66
N VAL A 389 1.26 9.85 46.37
CA VAL A 389 1.47 8.84 45.34
C VAL A 389 1.71 9.51 43.98
N ASN A 390 0.87 10.46 43.60
CA ASN A 390 1.01 11.14 42.30
C ASN A 390 2.34 11.93 42.22
N LYS A 391 2.78 12.59 43.27
CA LYS A 391 4.07 13.30 43.27
C LYS A 391 5.26 12.37 43.20
N ILE A 392 5.25 11.25 43.90
CA ILE A 392 6.33 10.25 43.85
C ILE A 392 6.45 9.62 42.47
N LEU A 393 5.33 9.30 41.83
CA LEU A 393 5.34 8.61 40.54
C LEU A 393 5.53 9.56 39.34
N HIS A 394 5.32 10.87 39.51
CA HIS A 394 5.31 11.83 38.40
C HIS A 394 6.65 11.83 37.64
N ASP A 395 7.73 12.15 38.34
CA ASP A 395 9.04 12.32 37.71
C ASP A 395 9.60 11.04 37.08
N PRO A 396 9.57 9.86 37.74
CA PRO A 396 9.96 8.59 37.15
C PRO A 396 9.19 8.27 35.88
N MET A 397 7.87 8.50 35.86
CA MET A 397 7.05 8.24 34.67
C MET A 397 7.35 9.19 33.51
N VAL A 398 7.59 10.48 33.80
CA VAL A 398 8.00 11.46 32.80
C VAL A 398 9.35 11.09 32.20
N GLN A 399 10.32 10.76 33.02
CA GLN A 399 11.66 10.37 32.58
C GLN A 399 11.62 9.08 31.74
N LEU A 400 10.85 8.08 32.16
CA LEU A 400 10.70 6.82 31.41
C LEU A 400 10.08 7.03 30.03
N ARG A 401 9.09 7.95 29.92
CA ARG A 401 8.48 8.31 28.62
C ARG A 401 9.42 9.14 27.75
N ALA A 402 10.22 10.01 28.35
CA ALA A 402 11.14 10.88 27.63
C ALA A 402 12.41 10.18 27.15
N GLN A 403 12.73 8.98 27.69
CA GLN A 403 13.94 8.24 27.35
C GLN A 403 13.92 7.76 25.90
N ARG A 404 14.78 8.33 25.07
CA ARG A 404 14.91 8.01 23.63
C ARG A 404 15.78 6.77 23.36
N ASP A 405 16.77 6.51 24.22
CA ASP A 405 17.61 5.30 24.12
C ASP A 405 16.78 4.06 24.47
N ILE A 406 16.60 3.18 23.50
CA ILE A 406 15.78 1.96 23.61
C ILE A 406 16.34 1.01 24.66
N GLU A 407 17.67 0.82 24.68
CA GLU A 407 18.33 -0.10 25.62
C GLU A 407 18.30 0.45 27.05
N ALA A 408 18.54 1.76 27.22
CA ALA A 408 18.42 2.41 28.52
C ALA A 408 16.98 2.34 29.03
N ARG A 409 15.99 2.53 28.18
CA ARG A 409 14.57 2.43 28.54
C ARG A 409 14.16 1.01 28.91
N LYS A 410 14.57 -0.01 28.14
CA LYS A 410 14.29 -1.42 28.47
C LYS A 410 14.89 -1.80 29.82
N ARG A 411 16.15 -1.39 30.08
CA ARG A 411 16.78 -1.61 31.37
C ARG A 411 16.03 -0.93 32.51
N ALA A 412 15.61 0.32 32.34
CA ALA A 412 14.83 1.02 33.34
C ALA A 412 13.49 0.34 33.61
N MET A 413 12.77 -0.12 32.56
CA MET A 413 11.53 -0.88 32.68
C MET A 413 11.72 -2.20 33.42
N GLN A 414 12.75 -2.98 33.05
CA GLN A 414 13.09 -4.23 33.75
C GLN A 414 13.44 -3.98 35.22
N THR A 415 14.22 -2.95 35.50
CA THR A 415 14.56 -2.56 36.89
C THR A 415 13.31 -2.23 37.67
N LEU A 416 12.37 -1.43 37.08
CA LEU A 416 11.10 -1.12 37.75
C LEU A 416 10.25 -2.37 37.98
N GLN A 417 10.17 -3.28 37.01
CA GLN A 417 9.48 -4.55 37.19
C GLN A 417 10.06 -5.36 38.36
N VAL A 418 11.37 -5.54 38.37
CA VAL A 418 12.06 -6.31 39.46
C VAL A 418 11.93 -5.66 40.82
N LEU A 419 11.90 -4.32 40.90
CA LEU A 419 11.76 -3.58 42.17
C LEU A 419 10.34 -3.59 42.72
N PHE A 420 9.36 -3.73 41.87
CA PHE A 420 7.94 -3.65 42.26
C PHE A 420 7.16 -4.98 42.04
N ASP A 421 7.76 -6.05 41.56
CA ASP A 421 7.20 -7.40 41.58
C ASP A 421 7.44 -8.07 42.94
#